data_a5a8c37233c57541706072cfc43ad7f8
#
_entry.id   a5a8c37233c57541706072cfc43ad7f8
#
_cell.length_a   1.000
_cell.length_b   1.000
_cell.length_c   1.000
_cell.angle_alpha   90.00
_cell.angle_beta   90.00
_cell.angle_gamma   90.00
#
_symmetry.space_group_name_H-M   'P 1'
#
loop_
_entity.id
_entity.type
_entity.pdbx_description
1 polymer ?
#
loop_
_entity_poly.entity_id
_entity_poly.type
_entity_poly.pdbx_seq_one_letter_code
_entity_poly.pdbx_strand_id
1 'polypeptide(L)'
;MKKINVLGTEYTILFDVPDEEMPEGADGCMDQSIRTIKIGKFVSDRNSIQNLDDYRKKVLRHEIIHAFLYESGLWNNSGTVTAWGQSEEITDWIAIQFPKLLKAFKDAECI
;
A
#
# COMPACT_ATOMS: atom_id res chain seq x y z
N MET A 1 -11.93 -5.16 9.88
CA MET A 1 -10.81 -6.08 9.55
C MET A 1 -11.09 -6.76 8.22
N LYS A 2 -10.11 -6.83 7.37
CA LYS A 2 -10.22 -7.43 6.06
C LYS A 2 -8.99 -8.29 5.79
N LYS A 3 -9.17 -9.37 5.03
CA LYS A 3 -8.05 -10.26 4.68
C LYS A 3 -7.87 -10.32 3.18
N ILE A 4 -6.62 -10.37 2.74
CA ILE A 4 -6.28 -10.50 1.32
C ILE A 4 -5.20 -11.57 1.15
N ASN A 5 -5.16 -12.15 -0.03
CA ASN A 5 -4.11 -13.11 -0.41
C ASN A 5 -3.00 -12.35 -1.16
N VAL A 6 -1.78 -12.46 -0.67
CA VAL A 6 -0.60 -11.88 -1.31
C VAL A 6 0.34 -13.02 -1.69
N LEU A 7 0.27 -13.44 -2.94
CA LEU A 7 1.09 -14.52 -3.49
C LEU A 7 1.06 -15.80 -2.62
N GLY A 8 -0.13 -16.15 -2.13
CA GLY A 8 -0.33 -17.35 -1.31
C GLY A 8 -0.27 -17.12 0.19
N THR A 9 0.11 -15.93 0.64
CA THR A 9 0.19 -15.58 2.06
C THR A 9 -0.97 -14.67 2.43
N GLU A 10 -1.69 -15.01 3.50
CA GLU A 10 -2.80 -14.20 3.97
C GLU A 10 -2.30 -13.01 4.79
N TYR A 11 -2.74 -11.82 4.42
CA TYR A 11 -2.49 -10.58 5.15
C TYR A 11 -3.79 -10.05 5.73
N THR A 12 -3.70 -9.49 6.94
CA THR A 12 -4.82 -8.82 7.61
C THR A 12 -4.69 -7.32 7.41
N ILE A 13 -5.78 -6.66 7.03
CA ILE A 13 -5.84 -5.21 6.89
C ILE A 13 -6.68 -4.64 8.01
N LEU A 14 -6.11 -3.71 8.76
CA LEU A 14 -6.78 -2.99 9.84
C LEU A 14 -6.98 -1.55 9.39
N PHE A 15 -8.22 -1.06 9.50
CA PHE A 15 -8.59 0.30 9.13
C PHE A 15 -8.80 1.16 10.37
N ASP A 16 -8.75 2.47 10.19
CA ASP A 16 -9.00 3.46 11.25
C ASP A 16 -8.16 3.20 12.50
N VAL A 17 -6.90 2.83 12.30
CA VAL A 17 -5.97 2.57 13.40
C VAL A 17 -5.62 3.89 14.07
N PRO A 18 -5.75 3.99 15.41
CA PRO A 18 -5.42 5.22 16.12
C PRO A 18 -3.95 5.63 15.91
N ASP A 19 -3.71 6.92 15.91
CA ASP A 19 -2.39 7.48 15.62
C ASP A 19 -1.31 6.94 16.56
N GLU A 20 -1.64 6.72 17.84
CA GLU A 20 -0.71 6.18 18.82
C GLU A 20 -0.32 4.72 18.56
N GLU A 21 -1.06 4.02 17.71
CA GLU A 21 -0.75 2.63 17.32
C GLU A 21 -0.10 2.53 15.94
N MET A 22 0.19 3.69 15.32
CA MET A 22 0.85 3.77 14.04
C MET A 22 2.31 4.19 14.22
N PRO A 23 3.21 3.81 13.30
CA PRO A 23 4.55 4.41 13.29
C PRO A 23 4.44 5.93 13.16
N GLU A 24 5.31 6.67 13.83
CA GLU A 24 5.28 8.12 13.82
C GLU A 24 5.31 8.68 12.42
N GLY A 25 4.33 9.54 12.11
CA GLY A 25 4.21 10.21 10.82
C GLY A 25 3.72 9.31 9.67
N ALA A 26 3.34 8.07 9.93
CA ALA A 26 2.89 7.16 8.89
C ALA A 26 1.37 7.15 8.75
N ASP A 27 0.88 7.28 7.53
CA ASP A 27 -0.55 7.13 7.21
C ASP A 27 -0.93 5.67 7.02
N GLY A 28 0.01 4.84 6.65
CA GLY A 28 -0.14 3.40 6.53
C GLY A 28 1.17 2.71 6.83
N CYS A 29 1.11 1.43 7.13
CA CYS A 29 2.30 0.62 7.26
C CYS A 29 2.01 -0.84 6.93
N MET A 30 3.04 -1.54 6.49
CA MET A 30 2.98 -2.96 6.23
C MET A 30 4.06 -3.63 7.09
N ASP A 31 3.62 -4.53 7.96
CA ASP A 31 4.54 -5.30 8.81
C ASP A 31 4.50 -6.76 8.36
N GLN A 32 5.50 -7.16 7.62
CA GLN A 32 5.59 -8.50 7.08
C GLN A 32 5.78 -9.57 8.17
N SER A 33 6.33 -9.19 9.31
CA SER A 33 6.61 -10.15 10.38
C SER A 33 5.34 -10.71 11.01
N ILE A 34 4.27 -9.92 10.99
CA ILE A 34 2.95 -10.33 11.49
C ILE A 34 1.89 -10.35 10.39
N ARG A 35 2.30 -10.15 9.15
CA ARG A 35 1.43 -10.17 7.96
C ARG A 35 0.22 -9.25 8.13
N THR A 36 0.49 -8.02 8.54
CA THR A 36 -0.54 -7.04 8.84
C THR A 36 -0.27 -5.71 8.14
N ILE A 37 -1.33 -5.16 7.55
CA ILE A 37 -1.32 -3.82 6.98
C ILE A 37 -2.22 -2.97 7.86
N LYS A 38 -1.71 -1.82 8.30
CA LYS A 38 -2.47 -0.87 9.10
C LYS A 38 -2.68 0.40 8.30
N ILE A 39 -3.91 0.87 8.27
CA ILE A 39 -4.28 2.15 7.66
C ILE A 39 -4.77 3.06 8.78
N GLY A 40 -4.18 4.23 8.86
CA GLY A 40 -4.49 5.18 9.93
C GLY A 40 -5.90 5.74 9.83
N LYS A 41 -6.33 6.35 10.91
CA LYS A 41 -7.59 7.07 10.95
C LYS A 41 -7.35 8.50 10.48
N PHE A 42 -7.97 8.87 9.35
CA PHE A 42 -7.82 10.21 8.78
C PHE A 42 -8.96 11.10 9.20
N VAL A 43 -8.63 12.32 9.63
CA VAL A 43 -9.61 13.33 10.03
C VAL A 43 -9.43 14.55 9.14
N SER A 44 -10.53 14.97 8.51
CA SER A 44 -10.52 16.16 7.66
C SER A 44 -10.42 17.44 8.47
N ASP A 45 -9.57 18.36 8.04
CA ASP A 45 -9.50 19.70 8.57
C ASP A 45 -9.29 20.70 7.42
N ARG A 46 -9.16 21.99 7.74
CA ARG A 46 -9.03 23.01 6.71
C ARG A 46 -7.75 22.90 5.86
N ASN A 47 -6.75 22.19 6.38
CA ASN A 47 -5.44 22.05 5.73
C ASN A 47 -5.28 20.70 5.02
N SER A 48 -6.25 19.79 5.16
CA SER A 48 -6.18 18.47 4.53
C SER A 48 -6.78 18.51 3.13
N ILE A 49 -6.45 17.48 2.34
CA ILE A 49 -7.15 17.23 1.08
C ILE A 49 -8.61 16.90 1.40
N GLN A 50 -9.52 17.21 0.49
CA GLN A 50 -10.95 17.04 0.76
C GLN A 50 -11.43 15.60 0.57
N ASN A 51 -10.86 14.88 -0.38
CA ASN A 51 -11.28 13.50 -0.66
C ASN A 51 -10.40 12.51 0.08
N LEU A 52 -10.68 12.33 1.37
CA LEU A 52 -9.93 11.40 2.22
C LEU A 52 -10.21 9.93 1.87
N ASP A 53 -11.35 9.63 1.27
CA ASP A 53 -11.64 8.26 0.85
C ASP A 53 -10.71 7.81 -0.28
N ASP A 54 -10.51 8.67 -1.29
CA ASP A 54 -9.56 8.39 -2.36
C ASP A 54 -8.13 8.30 -1.83
N TYR A 55 -7.78 9.16 -0.88
CA TYR A 55 -6.47 9.13 -0.25
C TYR A 55 -6.24 7.82 0.50
N ARG A 56 -7.23 7.37 1.27
CA ARG A 56 -7.16 6.10 2.00
C ARG A 56 -6.96 4.93 1.03
N LYS A 57 -7.69 4.92 -0.07
CA LYS A 57 -7.54 3.87 -1.09
C LYS A 57 -6.14 3.86 -1.71
N LYS A 58 -5.58 5.04 -1.95
CA LYS A 58 -4.21 5.16 -2.46
C LYS A 58 -3.20 4.63 -1.46
N VAL A 59 -3.35 5.00 -0.18
CA VAL A 59 -2.47 4.51 0.90
C VAL A 59 -2.56 2.99 1.01
N LEU A 60 -3.77 2.45 0.93
CA LEU A 60 -3.96 0.99 0.99
C LEU A 60 -3.25 0.30 -0.19
N ARG A 61 -3.40 0.82 -1.41
CA ARG A 61 -2.68 0.27 -2.56
C ARG A 61 -1.16 0.29 -2.34
N HIS A 62 -0.64 1.39 -1.80
CA HIS A 62 0.79 1.55 -1.50
C HIS A 62 1.28 0.42 -0.57
N GLU A 63 0.57 0.19 0.53
CA GLU A 63 0.98 -0.84 1.49
C GLU A 63 0.82 -2.26 0.93
N ILE A 64 -0.21 -2.51 0.13
CA ILE A 64 -0.38 -3.80 -0.53
C ILE A 64 0.78 -4.06 -1.50
N ILE A 65 1.24 -3.05 -2.23
CA ILE A 65 2.39 -3.20 -3.13
C ILE A 65 3.63 -3.58 -2.34
N HIS A 66 3.87 -2.94 -1.19
CA HIS A 66 4.97 -3.35 -0.31
C HIS A 66 4.89 -4.83 0.07
N ALA A 67 3.69 -5.31 0.40
CA ALA A 67 3.49 -6.72 0.74
C ALA A 67 3.83 -7.65 -0.43
N PHE A 68 3.41 -7.30 -1.65
CA PHE A 68 3.76 -8.06 -2.85
C PHE A 68 5.26 -8.06 -3.11
N LEU A 69 5.92 -6.92 -2.95
CA LEU A 69 7.37 -6.84 -3.13
C LEU A 69 8.10 -7.71 -2.12
N TYR A 70 7.63 -7.74 -0.88
CA TYR A 70 8.21 -8.61 0.14
C TYR A 70 7.96 -10.09 -0.17
N GLU A 71 6.70 -10.49 -0.42
CA GLU A 71 6.33 -11.89 -0.63
C GLU A 71 6.90 -12.46 -1.93
N SER A 72 7.20 -11.60 -2.91
CA SER A 72 7.86 -12.03 -4.15
C SER A 72 9.35 -12.31 -3.97
N GLY A 73 9.93 -11.94 -2.84
CA GLY A 73 11.35 -12.13 -2.54
C GLY A 73 12.23 -10.96 -2.92
N LEU A 74 11.68 -9.90 -3.52
CA LEU A 74 12.49 -8.75 -3.96
C LEU A 74 13.19 -8.02 -2.82
N TRP A 75 12.59 -7.99 -1.63
CA TRP A 75 13.22 -7.40 -0.44
C TRP A 75 14.52 -8.11 -0.08
N ASN A 76 14.58 -9.42 -0.23
CA ASN A 76 15.71 -10.22 0.23
C ASN A 76 16.68 -10.58 -0.89
N ASN A 77 16.22 -10.53 -2.15
CA ASN A 77 16.97 -11.07 -3.28
C ASN A 77 17.27 -10.05 -4.38
N SER A 78 16.84 -8.80 -4.21
CA SER A 78 17.14 -7.75 -5.17
C SER A 78 18.60 -7.29 -5.02
N GLY A 79 19.30 -7.09 -6.12
CA GLY A 79 20.68 -6.57 -6.10
C GLY A 79 20.78 -5.14 -5.56
N THR A 80 19.70 -4.35 -5.67
CA THR A 80 19.59 -3.01 -5.11
C THR A 80 18.26 -2.88 -4.39
N VAL A 81 18.20 -3.41 -3.16
CA VAL A 81 16.96 -3.53 -2.39
C VAL A 81 16.28 -2.16 -2.20
N THR A 82 17.03 -1.13 -1.81
CA THR A 82 16.47 0.20 -1.57
C THR A 82 15.94 0.87 -2.84
N ALA A 83 16.53 0.58 -4.00
CA ALA A 83 16.12 1.17 -5.27
C ALA A 83 15.04 0.36 -5.97
N TRP A 84 14.78 -0.86 -5.53
CA TRP A 84 13.84 -1.78 -6.20
C TRP A 84 12.86 -2.41 -5.23
N GLY A 85 13.31 -3.36 -4.40
CA GLY A 85 12.42 -4.13 -3.53
C GLY A 85 11.75 -3.30 -2.43
N GLN A 86 12.40 -2.22 -1.98
CA GLN A 86 11.90 -1.33 -0.92
C GLN A 86 11.75 0.12 -1.39
N SER A 87 11.67 0.35 -2.69
CA SER A 87 11.56 1.72 -3.22
C SER A 87 10.20 2.33 -2.89
N GLU A 88 10.19 3.34 -2.04
CA GLU A 88 9.00 4.11 -1.74
C GLU A 88 8.51 4.88 -2.97
N GLU A 89 9.42 5.38 -3.78
CA GLU A 89 9.10 6.15 -4.97
C GLU A 89 8.36 5.30 -6.02
N ILE A 90 8.88 4.13 -6.35
CA ILE A 90 8.24 3.21 -7.30
C ILE A 90 6.90 2.72 -6.74
N THR A 91 6.88 2.36 -5.46
CA THR A 91 5.68 1.87 -4.78
C THR A 91 4.56 2.91 -4.83
N ASP A 92 4.89 4.16 -4.53
CA ASP A 92 3.90 5.23 -4.54
C ASP A 92 3.44 5.56 -5.97
N TRP A 93 4.35 5.56 -6.93
CA TRP A 93 3.99 5.79 -8.33
C TRP A 93 2.97 4.76 -8.82
N ILE A 94 3.20 3.48 -8.53
CA ILE A 94 2.26 2.41 -8.90
C ILE A 94 0.92 2.61 -8.19
N ALA A 95 0.96 2.91 -6.89
CA ALA A 95 -0.25 3.11 -6.09
C ALA A 95 -1.13 4.25 -6.64
N ILE A 96 -0.49 5.34 -7.06
CA ILE A 96 -1.18 6.49 -7.62
C ILE A 96 -1.73 6.19 -9.02
N GLN A 97 -0.92 5.59 -9.87
CA GLN A 97 -1.26 5.42 -11.29
C GLN A 97 -2.07 4.17 -11.60
N PHE A 98 -2.14 3.21 -10.70
CA PHE A 98 -2.73 1.90 -11.02
C PHE A 98 -4.15 1.98 -11.58
N PRO A 99 -5.08 2.78 -11.02
CA PRO A 99 -6.42 2.85 -11.61
C PRO A 99 -6.44 3.28 -13.07
N LYS A 100 -5.54 4.19 -13.45
CA LYS A 100 -5.41 4.64 -14.84
C LYS A 100 -4.75 3.58 -15.72
N LEU A 101 -3.74 2.90 -15.19
CA LEU A 101 -3.09 1.79 -15.90
C LEU A 101 -4.10 0.66 -16.15
N LEU A 102 -4.88 0.30 -15.15
CA LEU A 102 -5.89 -0.75 -15.27
C LEU A 102 -6.91 -0.40 -16.35
N LYS A 103 -7.39 0.85 -16.34
CA LYS A 103 -8.33 1.30 -17.36
C LYS A 103 -7.73 1.22 -18.76
N ALA A 104 -6.49 1.70 -18.92
CA ALA A 104 -5.80 1.66 -20.22
C ALA A 104 -5.63 0.22 -20.71
N PHE A 105 -5.27 -0.71 -19.83
CA PHE A 105 -5.10 -2.12 -20.20
C PHE A 105 -6.42 -2.75 -20.62
N LYS A 106 -7.51 -2.42 -19.91
CA LYS A 106 -8.84 -2.90 -20.28
C LYS A 106 -9.32 -2.30 -21.60
N ASP A 107 -9.11 -1.00 -21.81
CA ASP A 107 -9.49 -0.32 -23.04
C ASP A 107 -8.71 -0.87 -24.26
N ALA A 108 -7.46 -1.26 -24.04
CA ALA A 108 -6.61 -1.87 -25.09
C ALA A 108 -6.88 -3.38 -25.25
N GLU A 109 -7.74 -3.95 -24.44
CA GLU A 109 -8.09 -5.37 -24.50
C GLU A 109 -6.88 -6.30 -24.29
N CYS A 110 -5.94 -5.90 -23.42
CA CYS A 110 -4.76 -6.70 -23.09
C CYS A 110 -4.78 -7.25 -21.66
N ILE A 111 -5.91 -7.15 -21.00
CA ILE A 111 -6.10 -7.73 -19.67
C ILE A 111 -7.54 -8.23 -19.51
#